data_53810ecf8af02711ced655b3d06bd474
#
_entry.id   53810ecf8af02711ced655b3d06bd474
#
_cell.length_a   1.000
_cell.length_b   1.000
_cell.length_c   1.000
_cell.angle_alpha   90.00
_cell.angle_beta   90.00
_cell.angle_gamma   90.00
#
_symmetry.space_group_name_H-M   'P 1'
#
loop_
_entity.id
_entity.type
_entity.pdbx_description
1 polymer ?
#
loop_
_entity_poly.entity_id
_entity_poly.type
_entity_poly.pdbx_seq_one_letter_code
_entity_poly.pdbx_strand_id
1 'polypeptide(L)'
;MRALLAALILTTAACGSPAQPSPNQVTTTVRDLQQGQVVDGVPCLRNDLPPRHIHVHLTVLLDGSPVTVPAGIGVGKPWGYNPPGFLATGGCFAWIHTHDTTGVLHVFTEVGRTFTLGQVFEVWGRPLDAGGALGYRGRLALVTDGRAITGDPTSLPLTPFEDIVLELGKPPATPPRRFDFGNISA
;
A
#
# COMPACT_ATOMS: atom_id res chain seq x y z
N MET A 1 55.34 24.23 -39.74
CA MET A 1 53.92 24.38 -39.38
C MET A 1 53.39 23.01 -39.09
N ARG A 2 53.16 22.68 -37.80
CA ARG A 2 52.57 21.38 -37.36
C ARG A 2 51.14 21.65 -36.96
N ALA A 3 50.20 21.07 -37.70
CA ALA A 3 48.78 21.14 -37.40
C ALA A 3 48.44 20.12 -36.27
N LEU A 4 47.93 20.60 -35.15
CA LEU A 4 47.37 19.79 -34.07
C LEU A 4 45.90 19.50 -34.42
N LEU A 5 45.59 18.24 -34.68
CA LEU A 5 44.19 17.76 -34.74
C LEU A 5 43.70 17.55 -33.29
N ALA A 6 42.75 18.34 -32.87
CA ALA A 6 42.01 18.10 -31.62
C ALA A 6 40.89 17.08 -31.89
N ALA A 7 41.00 15.91 -31.27
CA ALA A 7 39.95 14.91 -31.31
C ALA A 7 38.86 15.27 -30.29
N LEU A 8 37.65 15.56 -30.78
CA LEU A 8 36.45 15.80 -29.96
C LEU A 8 35.87 14.46 -29.48
N ILE A 9 36.00 14.14 -28.20
CA ILE A 9 35.43 12.96 -27.62
C ILE A 9 33.98 13.32 -27.25
N LEU A 10 32.98 12.80 -28.02
CA LEU A 10 31.57 12.84 -27.64
C LEU A 10 31.31 11.77 -26.57
N THR A 11 31.13 12.19 -25.32
CA THR A 11 30.61 11.30 -24.26
C THR A 11 29.07 11.19 -24.41
N THR A 12 28.58 10.07 -24.88
CA THR A 12 27.16 9.75 -24.85
C THR A 12 26.78 9.41 -23.42
N ALA A 13 26.05 10.29 -22.74
CA ALA A 13 25.41 9.98 -21.47
C ALA A 13 24.27 8.97 -21.75
N ALA A 14 24.48 7.72 -21.39
CA ALA A 14 23.40 6.72 -21.38
C ALA A 14 22.43 7.10 -20.26
N CYS A 15 21.23 7.57 -20.62
CA CYS A 15 20.12 7.68 -19.70
C CYS A 15 19.65 6.26 -19.34
N GLY A 16 20.27 5.65 -18.34
CA GLY A 16 19.79 4.38 -17.75
C GLY A 16 18.47 4.66 -17.04
N SER A 17 17.41 3.96 -17.40
CA SER A 17 16.19 3.95 -16.59
C SER A 17 16.54 3.48 -15.17
N PRO A 18 15.95 4.09 -14.12
CA PRO A 18 16.17 3.62 -12.75
C PRO A 18 15.79 2.15 -12.63
N ALA A 19 16.63 1.39 -11.93
CA ALA A 19 16.37 -0.04 -11.70
C ALA A 19 15.03 -0.20 -10.93
N GLN A 20 14.19 -1.12 -11.39
CA GLN A 20 12.96 -1.44 -10.68
C GLN A 20 13.29 -2.20 -9.38
N PRO A 21 12.55 -1.94 -8.29
CA PRO A 21 12.75 -2.69 -7.06
C PRO A 21 12.37 -4.16 -7.25
N SER A 22 13.11 -5.08 -6.62
CA SER A 22 12.67 -6.46 -6.46
C SER A 22 11.73 -6.60 -5.25
N PRO A 23 10.97 -7.69 -5.10
CA PRO A 23 10.07 -7.89 -3.95
C PRO A 23 10.76 -7.71 -2.59
N ASN A 24 12.02 -8.14 -2.48
CA ASN A 24 12.83 -8.01 -1.26
C ASN A 24 13.36 -6.58 -1.02
N GLN A 25 13.30 -5.71 -2.01
CA GLN A 25 13.73 -4.31 -1.93
C GLN A 25 12.58 -3.35 -1.69
N VAL A 26 11.33 -3.82 -1.81
CA VAL A 26 10.16 -3.02 -1.47
C VAL A 26 10.16 -2.81 0.05
N THR A 27 10.34 -1.56 0.46
CA THR A 27 10.40 -1.24 1.87
C THR A 27 9.02 -1.35 2.51
N THR A 28 8.94 -2.06 3.63
CA THR A 28 7.76 -2.19 4.47
C THR A 28 7.61 -1.04 5.48
N THR A 29 8.45 0.01 5.39
CA THR A 29 8.38 1.18 6.27
C THR A 29 7.02 1.85 6.16
N VAL A 30 6.42 2.17 7.28
CA VAL A 30 5.16 2.90 7.38
C VAL A 30 5.41 4.35 7.77
N ARG A 31 4.47 5.24 7.43
CA ARG A 31 4.47 6.62 7.87
C ARG A 31 4.26 6.67 9.39
N ASP A 32 5.08 7.41 10.10
CA ASP A 32 4.87 7.68 11.53
C ASP A 32 3.86 8.82 11.68
N LEU A 33 2.68 8.50 12.19
CA LEU A 33 1.59 9.45 12.38
C LEU A 33 1.58 10.01 13.80
N GLN A 34 1.10 11.24 13.91
CA GLN A 34 0.93 11.91 15.19
C GLN A 34 -0.56 12.03 15.55
N GLN A 35 -0.86 12.03 16.84
CA GLN A 35 -2.21 12.30 17.35
C GLN A 35 -2.78 13.59 16.74
N GLY A 36 -3.98 13.51 16.16
CA GLY A 36 -4.65 14.64 15.51
C GLY A 36 -4.19 14.92 14.07
N GLN A 37 -3.16 14.23 13.57
CA GLN A 37 -2.75 14.37 12.17
C GLN A 37 -3.83 13.83 11.23
N VAL A 38 -4.05 14.54 10.13
CA VAL A 38 -4.95 14.13 9.04
C VAL A 38 -4.14 13.91 7.77
N VAL A 39 -4.25 12.75 7.17
CA VAL A 39 -3.60 12.40 5.90
C VAL A 39 -4.68 12.08 4.87
N ASP A 40 -4.76 12.87 3.81
CA ASP A 40 -5.78 12.75 2.75
C ASP A 40 -7.22 12.55 3.30
N GLY A 41 -7.56 13.36 4.30
CA GLY A 41 -8.85 13.29 4.97
C GLY A 41 -9.01 12.13 5.96
N VAL A 42 -7.99 11.30 6.20
CA VAL A 42 -7.99 10.21 7.19
C VAL A 42 -7.34 10.69 8.49
N PRO A 43 -8.11 10.92 9.57
CA PRO A 43 -7.55 11.39 10.85
C PRO A 43 -6.92 10.24 11.64
N CYS A 44 -5.85 10.53 12.41
CA CYS A 44 -5.24 9.62 13.39
C CYS A 44 -5.61 10.07 14.80
N LEU A 45 -6.48 9.32 15.47
CA LEU A 45 -7.06 9.69 16.76
C LEU A 45 -6.83 8.59 17.80
N ARG A 46 -6.76 8.97 19.09
CA ARG A 46 -6.50 8.00 20.16
C ARG A 46 -7.73 7.22 20.59
N ASN A 47 -8.87 7.87 20.73
CA ASN A 47 -10.07 7.30 21.35
C ASN A 47 -11.37 7.70 20.62
N ASP A 48 -11.27 8.14 19.38
CA ASP A 48 -12.42 8.65 18.62
C ASP A 48 -12.49 7.95 17.26
N LEU A 49 -12.83 6.66 17.31
CA LEU A 49 -13.10 5.88 16.11
C LEU A 49 -14.60 5.93 15.81
N PRO A 50 -14.97 6.17 14.54
CA PRO A 50 -16.36 6.14 14.12
C PRO A 50 -17.04 4.79 14.39
N PRO A 51 -18.38 4.75 14.53
CA PRO A 51 -19.09 3.54 14.90
C PRO A 51 -19.14 2.47 13.81
N ARG A 52 -18.93 2.85 12.54
CA ARG A 52 -18.90 1.88 11.44
C ARG A 52 -17.49 1.37 11.25
N HIS A 53 -17.31 0.07 11.44
CA HIS A 53 -16.06 -0.66 11.26
C HIS A 53 -16.23 -1.72 10.17
N ILE A 54 -15.36 -1.72 9.18
CA ILE A 54 -15.31 -2.74 8.14
C ILE A 54 -13.89 -3.29 8.00
N HIS A 55 -13.77 -4.50 7.47
CA HIS A 55 -12.50 -5.12 7.12
C HIS A 55 -12.40 -5.27 5.61
N VAL A 56 -11.21 -4.98 5.09
CA VAL A 56 -10.83 -5.15 3.69
C VAL A 56 -9.49 -5.88 3.68
N HIS A 57 -9.24 -6.76 2.73
CA HIS A 57 -7.94 -7.41 2.62
C HIS A 57 -7.18 -6.87 1.42
N LEU A 58 -5.89 -6.62 1.59
CA LEU A 58 -4.97 -6.16 0.55
C LEU A 58 -3.82 -7.15 0.37
N THR A 59 -3.74 -7.78 -0.78
CA THR A 59 -2.57 -8.50 -1.26
C THR A 59 -1.81 -7.64 -2.25
N VAL A 60 -0.50 -7.53 -2.11
CA VAL A 60 0.37 -6.92 -3.12
C VAL A 60 1.30 -7.99 -3.68
N LEU A 61 1.36 -8.10 -5.00
CA LEU A 61 2.27 -8.97 -5.72
C LEU A 61 3.21 -8.15 -6.59
N LEU A 62 4.50 -8.48 -6.57
CA LEU A 62 5.49 -7.93 -7.50
C LEU A 62 6.13 -9.08 -8.28
N ASP A 63 5.97 -9.09 -9.59
CA ASP A 63 6.36 -10.17 -10.49
C ASP A 63 5.85 -11.55 -10.03
N GLY A 64 4.60 -11.59 -9.56
CA GLY A 64 3.93 -12.78 -9.05
C GLY A 64 4.34 -13.22 -7.65
N SER A 65 5.29 -12.53 -7.01
CA SER A 65 5.74 -12.81 -5.64
C SER A 65 5.08 -11.88 -4.62
N PRO A 66 4.66 -12.37 -3.44
CA PRO A 66 4.01 -11.53 -2.45
C PRO A 66 4.96 -10.48 -1.86
N VAL A 67 4.44 -9.28 -1.69
CA VAL A 67 5.05 -8.18 -0.94
C VAL A 67 4.29 -8.03 0.36
N THR A 68 4.99 -8.04 1.48
CA THR A 68 4.36 -7.93 2.79
C THR A 68 3.66 -6.57 2.96
N VAL A 69 2.37 -6.57 3.26
CA VAL A 69 1.66 -5.43 3.80
C VAL A 69 1.99 -5.36 5.30
N PRO A 70 2.68 -4.31 5.80
CA PRO A 70 3.19 -4.32 7.16
C PRO A 70 2.11 -4.07 8.20
N ALA A 71 2.34 -4.51 9.44
CA ALA A 71 1.67 -4.00 10.61
C ALA A 71 1.97 -2.51 10.80
N GLY A 72 1.03 -1.77 11.40
CA GLY A 72 1.26 -0.38 11.80
C GLY A 72 1.04 0.66 10.71
N ILE A 73 0.53 0.27 9.51
CA ILE A 73 -0.03 1.27 8.60
C ILE A 73 -1.08 2.04 9.41
N GLY A 74 -1.01 3.37 9.40
CA GLY A 74 -1.99 4.21 10.09
C GLY A 74 -1.90 4.19 11.62
N VAL A 75 -0.84 3.65 12.22
CA VAL A 75 -0.67 3.64 13.68
C VAL A 75 0.52 4.50 14.08
N GLY A 76 0.25 5.55 14.87
CA GLY A 76 1.29 6.40 15.45
C GLY A 76 2.04 5.70 16.59
N LYS A 77 3.32 6.04 16.76
CA LYS A 77 4.13 5.51 17.85
C LYS A 77 3.79 6.22 19.19
N PRO A 78 4.11 5.61 20.38
CA PRO A 78 4.75 4.30 20.56
C PRO A 78 3.79 3.14 20.33
N TRP A 79 4.34 1.99 19.90
CA TRP A 79 3.58 0.77 19.62
C TRP A 79 3.66 -0.23 20.75
N GLY A 80 2.54 -0.92 21.03
CA GLY A 80 2.49 -2.07 21.92
C GLY A 80 1.85 -3.27 21.24
N TYR A 81 2.43 -4.44 21.44
CA TYR A 81 2.02 -5.68 20.81
C TYR A 81 1.42 -6.66 21.83
N ASN A 82 0.37 -7.38 21.41
CA ASN A 82 -0.07 -8.60 22.06
C ASN A 82 0.58 -9.81 21.35
N PRO A 83 0.99 -10.90 22.07
CA PRO A 83 1.38 -12.12 21.37
C PRO A 83 0.20 -12.71 20.58
N PRO A 84 0.44 -13.22 19.36
CA PRO A 84 1.68 -13.40 18.62
C PRO A 84 2.03 -12.30 17.59
N GLY A 85 2.14 -11.05 17.95
CA GLY A 85 2.60 -9.99 17.05
C GLY A 85 1.50 -9.06 16.54
N PHE A 86 0.32 -9.13 17.14
CA PHE A 86 -0.76 -8.20 16.87
C PHE A 86 -0.47 -6.85 17.54
N LEU A 87 -0.46 -5.77 16.75
CA LEU A 87 -0.24 -4.41 17.24
C LEU A 87 -1.53 -3.93 17.93
N ALA A 88 -1.55 -3.98 19.25
CA ALA A 88 -2.74 -3.72 20.04
C ALA A 88 -2.90 -2.28 20.50
N THR A 89 -1.77 -1.56 20.67
CA THR A 89 -1.79 -0.16 21.14
C THR A 89 -0.88 0.72 20.30
N GLY A 90 -1.25 1.99 20.17
CA GLY A 90 -0.48 3.01 19.46
C GLY A 90 -0.68 4.39 20.08
N GLY A 91 0.13 5.34 19.68
CA GLY A 91 -0.01 6.75 20.03
C GLY A 91 -1.32 7.35 19.50
N CYS A 92 -1.76 6.89 18.33
CA CYS A 92 -3.08 7.11 17.72
C CYS A 92 -3.35 6.00 16.69
N PHE A 93 -4.62 5.82 16.31
CA PHE A 93 -5.05 4.98 15.20
C PHE A 93 -5.71 5.83 14.13
N ALA A 94 -5.21 5.75 12.91
CA ALA A 94 -5.92 6.32 11.78
C ALA A 94 -7.21 5.52 11.51
N TRP A 95 -8.20 6.15 10.92
CA TRP A 95 -9.43 5.47 10.56
C TRP A 95 -9.22 4.37 9.50
N ILE A 96 -8.03 4.32 8.89
CA ILE A 96 -7.53 3.20 8.09
C ILE A 96 -6.22 2.73 8.73
N HIS A 97 -6.15 1.48 9.18
CA HIS A 97 -4.92 0.95 9.78
C HIS A 97 -4.81 -0.58 9.67
N THR A 98 -3.61 -1.09 9.99
CA THR A 98 -3.31 -2.53 10.08
C THR A 98 -2.76 -2.88 11.46
N HIS A 99 -3.13 -4.05 11.98
CA HIS A 99 -2.62 -4.58 13.25
C HIS A 99 -1.48 -5.59 13.08
N ASP A 100 -1.44 -6.28 11.95
CA ASP A 100 -0.46 -7.34 11.69
C ASP A 100 -0.05 -7.35 10.20
N THR A 101 0.61 -8.42 9.78
CA THR A 101 1.10 -8.59 8.40
C THR A 101 0.20 -9.46 7.53
N THR A 102 -1.03 -9.71 7.93
CA THR A 102 -1.99 -10.50 7.15
C THR A 102 -2.53 -9.75 5.94
N GLY A 103 -2.39 -8.44 5.90
CA GLY A 103 -2.97 -7.57 4.88
C GLY A 103 -4.40 -7.11 5.19
N VAL A 104 -4.95 -7.48 6.35
CA VAL A 104 -6.26 -6.99 6.79
C VAL A 104 -6.17 -5.51 7.16
N LEU A 105 -6.97 -4.71 6.47
CA LEU A 105 -7.18 -3.29 6.73
C LEU A 105 -8.42 -3.14 7.62
N HIS A 106 -8.25 -2.49 8.75
CA HIS A 106 -9.35 -2.01 9.59
C HIS A 106 -9.73 -0.63 9.11
N VAL A 107 -10.99 -0.46 8.73
CA VAL A 107 -11.49 0.81 8.18
C VAL A 107 -12.67 1.28 9.01
N PHE A 108 -12.47 2.39 9.73
CA PHE A 108 -13.51 3.06 10.51
C PHE A 108 -14.04 4.24 9.72
N THR A 109 -15.36 4.40 9.65
CA THR A 109 -15.95 5.46 8.86
C THR A 109 -17.28 5.94 9.43
N GLU A 110 -17.62 7.18 9.12
CA GLU A 110 -18.94 7.75 9.38
C GLU A 110 -19.97 7.22 8.36
N VAL A 111 -21.24 7.36 8.70
CA VAL A 111 -22.34 7.02 7.78
C VAL A 111 -22.26 7.89 6.52
N GLY A 112 -22.33 7.25 5.36
CA GLY A 112 -22.27 7.95 4.07
C GLY A 112 -20.87 8.30 3.58
N ARG A 113 -19.80 7.98 4.34
CA ARG A 113 -18.43 8.16 3.92
C ARG A 113 -17.80 6.83 3.53
N THR A 114 -17.06 6.84 2.43
CA THR A 114 -16.27 5.69 1.94
C THR A 114 -14.86 6.16 1.67
N PHE A 115 -13.87 5.38 2.10
CA PHE A 115 -12.47 5.60 1.78
C PHE A 115 -12.06 4.82 0.52
N THR A 116 -10.90 5.14 -0.02
CA THR A 116 -10.37 4.54 -1.24
C THR A 116 -9.03 3.85 -1.01
N LEU A 117 -8.62 3.00 -1.95
CA LEU A 117 -7.30 2.38 -1.94
C LEU A 117 -6.18 3.44 -2.00
N GLY A 118 -6.38 4.55 -2.70
CA GLY A 118 -5.45 5.67 -2.70
C GLY A 118 -5.17 6.18 -1.30
N GLN A 119 -6.22 6.36 -0.49
CA GLN A 119 -6.09 6.80 0.90
C GLN A 119 -5.36 5.79 1.79
N VAL A 120 -5.48 4.48 1.54
CA VAL A 120 -4.65 3.46 2.21
C VAL A 120 -3.17 3.73 1.95
N PHE A 121 -2.79 3.96 0.69
CA PHE A 121 -1.40 4.20 0.32
C PHE A 121 -0.88 5.55 0.84
N GLU A 122 -1.72 6.59 0.88
CA GLU A 122 -1.37 7.87 1.50
C GLU A 122 -1.11 7.73 3.01
N VAL A 123 -1.96 7.00 3.73
CA VAL A 123 -1.77 6.68 5.15
C VAL A 123 -0.54 5.81 5.37
N TRP A 124 -0.28 4.86 4.50
CA TRP A 124 0.95 4.04 4.50
C TRP A 124 2.20 4.91 4.27
N GLY A 125 2.07 6.01 3.53
CA GLY A 125 3.18 6.83 3.08
C GLY A 125 3.93 6.21 1.91
N ARG A 126 3.21 5.52 1.02
CA ARG A 126 3.73 4.88 -0.18
C ARG A 126 3.02 5.36 -1.43
N PRO A 127 3.74 5.49 -2.56
CA PRO A 127 3.11 5.91 -3.81
C PRO A 127 2.19 4.82 -4.36
N LEU A 128 1.05 5.24 -4.89
CA LEU A 128 0.16 4.48 -5.76
C LEU A 128 -0.39 5.43 -6.82
N ASP A 129 -0.29 5.07 -8.08
CA ASP A 129 -0.93 5.75 -9.20
C ASP A 129 -1.16 4.76 -10.37
N ALA A 130 -1.74 5.23 -11.47
CA ALA A 130 -2.01 4.39 -12.64
C ALA A 130 -0.75 3.78 -13.29
N GLY A 131 0.44 4.29 -12.99
CA GLY A 131 1.72 3.81 -13.54
C GLY A 131 2.50 2.91 -12.59
N GLY A 132 2.02 2.64 -11.37
CA GLY A 132 2.73 1.76 -10.43
C GLY A 132 2.42 2.00 -8.96
N ALA A 133 3.10 1.27 -8.10
CA ALA A 133 2.99 1.37 -6.64
C ALA A 133 4.30 0.99 -5.95
N LEU A 134 4.49 1.42 -4.70
CA LEU A 134 5.60 1.03 -3.82
C LEU A 134 7.00 1.29 -4.43
N GLY A 135 7.12 2.24 -5.35
CA GLY A 135 8.36 2.53 -6.08
C GLY A 135 8.54 1.70 -7.37
N TYR A 136 7.74 0.68 -7.61
CA TYR A 136 7.68 0.01 -8.90
C TYR A 136 6.93 0.87 -9.92
N ARG A 137 7.48 0.94 -11.17
CA ARG A 137 6.84 1.63 -12.30
C ARG A 137 6.68 0.63 -13.45
N GLY A 138 5.48 0.53 -13.99
CA GLY A 138 5.18 -0.36 -15.11
C GLY A 138 3.76 -0.92 -15.06
N ARG A 139 3.58 -2.18 -15.51
CA ARG A 139 2.27 -2.82 -15.48
C ARG A 139 1.74 -2.88 -14.05
N LEU A 140 0.53 -2.36 -13.89
CA LEU A 140 -0.29 -2.51 -12.69
C LEU A 140 -1.62 -3.12 -13.10
N ALA A 141 -2.06 -4.16 -12.41
CA ALA A 141 -3.41 -4.69 -12.54
C ALA A 141 -4.04 -4.76 -11.15
N LEU A 142 -5.35 -4.50 -11.12
CA LEU A 142 -6.16 -4.51 -9.92
C LEU A 142 -7.22 -5.59 -10.06
N VAL A 143 -7.31 -6.44 -9.05
CA VAL A 143 -8.31 -7.52 -8.97
C VAL A 143 -9.05 -7.37 -7.65
N THR A 144 -10.38 -7.38 -7.69
CA THR A 144 -11.21 -7.40 -6.48
C THR A 144 -12.12 -8.61 -6.51
N ASP A 145 -12.15 -9.37 -5.42
CA ASP A 145 -12.95 -10.58 -5.31
C ASP A 145 -12.77 -11.56 -6.50
N GLY A 146 -11.54 -11.65 -7.01
CA GLY A 146 -11.17 -12.49 -8.16
C GLY A 146 -11.56 -11.93 -9.52
N ARG A 147 -12.02 -10.68 -9.62
CA ARG A 147 -12.41 -10.01 -10.86
C ARG A 147 -11.44 -8.87 -11.18
N ALA A 148 -10.94 -8.82 -12.41
CA ALA A 148 -10.13 -7.70 -12.86
C ALA A 148 -10.94 -6.40 -12.90
N ILE A 149 -10.38 -5.34 -12.34
CA ILE A 149 -10.94 -3.99 -12.33
C ILE A 149 -10.12 -3.11 -13.26
N THR A 150 -10.82 -2.26 -14.02
CA THR A 150 -10.21 -1.24 -14.86
C THR A 150 -10.42 0.14 -14.25
N GLY A 151 -9.49 1.05 -14.48
CA GLY A 151 -9.56 2.42 -14.00
C GLY A 151 -8.37 2.81 -13.12
N ASP A 152 -8.48 3.96 -12.49
CA ASP A 152 -7.46 4.46 -11.57
C ASP A 152 -7.51 3.69 -10.23
N PRO A 153 -6.43 2.98 -9.85
CA PRO A 153 -6.41 2.21 -8.60
C PRO A 153 -6.61 3.08 -7.36
N THR A 154 -6.23 4.35 -7.42
CA THR A 154 -6.41 5.27 -6.28
C THR A 154 -7.87 5.55 -5.97
N SER A 155 -8.75 5.41 -6.96
CA SER A 155 -10.18 5.70 -6.85
C SER A 155 -11.01 4.48 -6.43
N LEU A 156 -10.40 3.28 -6.25
CA LEU A 156 -11.13 2.09 -5.81
C LEU A 156 -11.72 2.31 -4.41
N PRO A 157 -13.06 2.26 -4.24
CA PRO A 157 -13.68 2.40 -2.93
C PRO A 157 -13.45 1.13 -2.09
N LEU A 158 -13.21 1.29 -0.80
CA LEU A 158 -13.10 0.17 0.14
C LEU A 158 -14.48 -0.28 0.57
N THR A 159 -14.83 -1.54 0.30
CA THR A 159 -16.11 -2.13 0.68
C THR A 159 -15.95 -3.28 1.68
N PRO A 160 -16.96 -3.57 2.51
CA PRO A 160 -16.85 -4.63 3.52
C PRO A 160 -16.49 -5.99 2.92
N PHE A 161 -15.50 -6.66 3.51
CA PHE A 161 -15.04 -8.00 3.13
C PHE A 161 -14.57 -8.13 1.67
N GLU A 162 -14.12 -7.03 1.09
CA GLU A 162 -13.50 -7.01 -0.22
C GLU A 162 -12.06 -7.53 -0.15
N ASP A 163 -11.72 -8.44 -1.05
CA ASP A 163 -10.35 -8.95 -1.23
C ASP A 163 -9.71 -8.27 -2.44
N ILE A 164 -8.76 -7.38 -2.19
CA ILE A 164 -8.06 -6.59 -3.18
C ILE A 164 -6.69 -7.21 -3.45
N VAL A 165 -6.39 -7.50 -4.71
CA VAL A 165 -5.07 -7.91 -5.17
C VAL A 165 -4.51 -6.87 -6.12
N LEU A 166 -3.38 -6.27 -5.73
CA LEU A 166 -2.60 -5.34 -6.54
C LEU A 166 -1.42 -6.08 -7.17
N GLU A 167 -1.47 -6.30 -8.48
CA GLU A 167 -0.42 -6.98 -9.23
C GLU A 167 0.49 -5.98 -9.94
N LEU A 168 1.77 -5.99 -9.60
CA LEU A 168 2.82 -5.17 -10.20
C LEU A 168 3.72 -6.06 -11.05
N GLY A 169 3.98 -5.65 -12.29
CA GLY A 169 4.84 -6.40 -13.21
C GLY A 169 4.19 -7.65 -13.79
N LYS A 170 4.87 -8.79 -13.71
CA LYS A 170 4.35 -10.06 -14.22
C LYS A 170 3.24 -10.60 -13.34
N PRO A 171 2.14 -11.12 -13.91
CA PRO A 171 1.10 -11.77 -13.12
C PRO A 171 1.63 -13.05 -12.45
N PRO A 172 1.02 -13.50 -11.36
CA PRO A 172 1.35 -14.79 -10.77
C PRO A 172 1.00 -15.94 -11.72
N ALA A 173 1.74 -17.05 -11.64
CA ALA A 173 1.47 -18.25 -12.45
C ALA A 173 0.08 -18.85 -12.14
N THR A 174 -0.36 -18.70 -10.90
CA THR A 174 -1.69 -19.09 -10.44
C THR A 174 -2.29 -17.91 -9.69
N PRO A 175 -3.53 -17.48 -10.00
CA PRO A 175 -4.19 -16.43 -9.25
C PRO A 175 -4.21 -16.75 -7.76
N PRO A 176 -3.98 -15.75 -6.87
CA PRO A 176 -4.09 -15.98 -5.44
C PRO A 176 -5.50 -16.43 -5.07
N ARG A 177 -5.60 -17.28 -4.05
CA ARG A 177 -6.91 -17.61 -3.48
C ARG A 177 -7.49 -16.37 -2.84
N ARG A 178 -8.80 -16.21 -2.94
CA ARG A 178 -9.52 -15.18 -2.22
C ARG A 178 -9.24 -15.31 -0.72
N PHE A 179 -9.03 -14.18 -0.06
CA PHE A 179 -8.83 -14.15 1.39
C PHE A 179 -10.11 -14.64 2.10
N ASP A 180 -9.91 -15.50 3.09
CA ASP A 180 -11.00 -15.99 3.94
C ASP A 180 -11.05 -15.14 5.22
N PHE A 181 -12.05 -14.29 5.32
CA PHE A 181 -12.26 -13.46 6.50
C PHE A 181 -12.71 -14.27 7.73
N GLY A 182 -13.13 -15.52 7.54
CA GLY A 182 -13.49 -16.45 8.64
C GLY A 182 -14.46 -15.83 9.64
N ASN A 183 -14.00 -15.72 10.90
CA ASN A 183 -14.77 -15.15 12.00
C ASN A 183 -14.51 -13.66 12.25
N ILE A 184 -13.85 -12.96 11.32
CA ILE A 184 -13.65 -11.50 11.42
C ILE A 184 -15.02 -10.85 11.22
N SER A 185 -15.58 -10.27 12.29
CA SER A 185 -16.83 -9.52 12.23
C SER A 185 -16.59 -8.07 11.84
N ALA A 186 -17.52 -7.48 11.09
CA ALA A 186 -17.53 -6.04 10.82
C ALA A 186 -17.94 -5.24 12.05
#